data_1151dcec497ab3ab65663b398aa6fabe
#
_entry.id   1151dcec497ab3ab65663b398aa6fabe
#
_cell.length_a   1.000
_cell.length_b   1.000
_cell.length_c   1.000
_cell.angle_alpha   90.00
_cell.angle_beta   90.00
_cell.angle_gamma   90.00
#
_symmetry.space_group_name_H-M   'P 1'
#
loop_
_entity.id
_entity.type
_entity.pdbx_description
1 polymer ?
#
loop_
_entity_poly.entity_id
_entity_poly.type
_entity_poly.pdbx_seq_one_letter_code
_entity_poly.pdbx_strand_id
1 'polypeptide(L)'
;MTSKVVFVVTICDSICPPCPDMLSRWFASLSPSAQSAIRGVSLAVIACALFAMLDSATKFTGTLLPMLMVLWLRFLAQAGVTSLVVLPRHGLLALKTKHIKFQLLRSVAGFCTTICAFFCIQSMPLANFTAIWSAAPLFIVVASAMIFKERVSPARWLLLAVGLLAVIAIVRPESDGHSLGWAALWPVGLLICGTTYQVLGSRLARLDPPTTTQIYTTWLPVLLVTPLVGLVWQPIDQWQILAAAAVMGLCSGIGHLLLLQAYTHATPATVSPFLYTQIGFAMLMGWLFFGQKPDAISLAGITVVLLSGLAGVWLSIREKR
;
A
#
# COMPACT_ATOMS: atom_id res chain seq x y z
N MET A 1 6.55 -22.86 -21.16
CA MET A 1 6.49 -21.91 -20.03
C MET A 1 6.36 -20.44 -20.49
N THR A 2 6.06 -20.21 -21.75
CA THR A 2 6.14 -18.92 -22.47
C THR A 2 4.79 -18.27 -22.82
N SER A 3 3.65 -18.87 -22.45
CA SER A 3 2.33 -18.40 -22.92
C SER A 3 1.52 -17.55 -21.92
N LYS A 4 2.00 -17.26 -20.71
CA LYS A 4 1.21 -16.63 -19.64
C LYS A 4 1.64 -15.20 -19.25
N VAL A 5 2.70 -14.69 -19.86
CA VAL A 5 3.10 -13.27 -19.77
C VAL A 5 2.28 -12.40 -20.74
N VAL A 6 1.65 -13.04 -21.73
CA VAL A 6 0.94 -12.39 -22.84
C VAL A 6 -0.27 -11.58 -22.38
N PHE A 7 -0.99 -11.96 -21.33
CA PHE A 7 -2.26 -11.29 -20.96
C PHE A 7 -2.07 -9.90 -20.32
N VAL A 8 -1.02 -9.70 -19.52
CA VAL A 8 -0.74 -8.36 -18.94
C VAL A 8 -0.02 -7.48 -19.96
N VAL A 9 0.82 -8.07 -20.82
CA VAL A 9 1.43 -7.37 -21.95
C VAL A 9 0.37 -6.98 -22.97
N THR A 10 -0.63 -7.83 -23.24
CA THR A 10 -1.76 -7.53 -24.15
C THR A 10 -2.64 -6.39 -23.64
N ILE A 11 -2.79 -6.22 -22.31
CA ILE A 11 -3.50 -5.05 -21.75
C ILE A 11 -2.66 -3.78 -21.95
N CYS A 12 -1.34 -3.86 -21.81
CA CYS A 12 -0.45 -2.73 -22.09
C CYS A 12 -0.41 -2.39 -23.58
N ASP A 13 -0.39 -3.39 -24.44
CA ASP A 13 -0.40 -3.21 -25.91
C ASP A 13 -1.75 -2.71 -26.42
N SER A 14 -2.86 -2.92 -25.70
CA SER A 14 -4.20 -2.47 -26.08
C SER A 14 -4.54 -1.06 -25.59
N ILE A 15 -3.81 -0.53 -24.60
CA ILE A 15 -4.06 0.81 -24.00
C ILE A 15 -3.16 1.89 -24.64
N CYS A 16 -2.06 1.51 -25.27
CA CYS A 16 -1.17 2.47 -25.94
C CYS A 16 -1.19 2.23 -27.44
N PRO A 17 -1.70 3.18 -28.24
CA PRO A 17 -1.52 3.13 -29.70
C PRO A 17 -0.01 3.11 -30.00
N PRO A 18 0.43 2.60 -31.18
CA PRO A 18 1.84 2.42 -31.47
C PRO A 18 2.59 3.73 -31.26
N CYS A 19 3.28 3.82 -30.12
CA CYS A 19 4.19 4.93 -29.86
C CYS A 19 5.24 4.96 -30.96
N PRO A 20 5.61 6.15 -31.43
CA PRO A 20 6.54 6.28 -32.55
C PRO A 20 7.85 5.55 -32.26
N ASP A 21 8.38 4.91 -33.29
CA ASP A 21 9.55 4.00 -33.32
C ASP A 21 10.77 4.38 -32.44
N MET A 22 10.87 5.62 -32.00
CA MET A 22 12.00 6.13 -31.22
C MET A 22 12.04 5.56 -29.78
N LEU A 23 10.91 5.47 -29.06
CA LEU A 23 10.86 4.96 -27.67
C LEU A 23 11.09 3.44 -27.63
N SER A 24 10.52 2.72 -28.58
CA SER A 24 10.72 1.28 -28.70
C SER A 24 12.16 0.92 -29.04
N ARG A 25 12.78 1.66 -29.95
CA ARG A 25 14.21 1.52 -30.33
C ARG A 25 15.13 1.89 -29.18
N TRP A 26 14.83 2.99 -28.46
CA TRP A 26 15.60 3.37 -27.26
C TRP A 26 15.52 2.29 -26.18
N PHE A 27 14.31 1.78 -25.90
CA PHE A 27 14.12 0.71 -24.91
C PHE A 27 14.86 -0.57 -25.34
N ALA A 28 14.81 -0.94 -26.60
CA ALA A 28 15.53 -2.10 -27.14
C ALA A 28 17.05 -1.95 -27.12
N SER A 29 17.58 -0.72 -27.13
CA SER A 29 19.03 -0.44 -27.04
C SER A 29 19.60 -0.55 -25.63
N LEU A 30 18.74 -0.62 -24.60
CA LEU A 30 19.17 -0.74 -23.20
C LEU A 30 19.64 -2.16 -22.89
N SER A 31 20.52 -2.31 -21.91
CA SER A 31 20.91 -3.63 -21.39
C SER A 31 19.69 -4.39 -20.82
N PRO A 32 19.66 -5.72 -20.87
CA PRO A 32 18.56 -6.51 -20.33
C PRO A 32 18.25 -6.22 -18.86
N SER A 33 19.28 -5.90 -18.06
CA SER A 33 19.13 -5.50 -16.66
C SER A 33 18.45 -4.14 -16.51
N ALA A 34 18.77 -3.17 -17.36
CA ALA A 34 18.13 -1.85 -17.38
C ALA A 34 16.66 -1.96 -17.83
N GLN A 35 16.36 -2.76 -18.84
CA GLN A 35 14.99 -3.02 -19.27
C GLN A 35 14.16 -3.64 -18.15
N SER A 36 14.70 -4.63 -17.44
CA SER A 36 14.04 -5.27 -16.29
C SER A 36 13.79 -4.25 -15.17
N ALA A 37 14.77 -3.40 -14.83
CA ALA A 37 14.62 -2.37 -13.82
C ALA A 37 13.53 -1.35 -14.18
N ILE A 38 13.48 -0.88 -15.43
CA ILE A 38 12.45 0.06 -15.91
C ILE A 38 11.07 -0.59 -15.81
N ARG A 39 10.91 -1.86 -16.20
CA ARG A 39 9.64 -2.59 -16.05
C ARG A 39 9.21 -2.66 -14.58
N GLY A 40 10.13 -3.01 -13.68
CA GLY A 40 9.85 -3.06 -12.25
C GLY A 40 9.39 -1.71 -11.69
N VAL A 41 10.08 -0.64 -12.04
CA VAL A 41 9.72 0.73 -11.64
C VAL A 41 8.36 1.14 -12.21
N SER A 42 8.09 0.89 -13.49
CA SER A 42 6.81 1.23 -14.11
C SER A 42 5.64 0.51 -13.43
N LEU A 43 5.79 -0.79 -13.14
CA LEU A 43 4.78 -1.57 -12.41
C LEU A 43 4.51 -1.00 -11.01
N ALA A 44 5.57 -0.57 -10.30
CA ALA A 44 5.45 0.05 -8.98
C ALA A 44 4.73 1.40 -9.04
N VAL A 45 5.04 2.25 -10.02
CA VAL A 45 4.36 3.55 -10.20
C VAL A 45 2.88 3.36 -10.52
N ILE A 46 2.53 2.40 -11.39
CA ILE A 46 1.13 2.06 -11.68
C ILE A 46 0.42 1.54 -10.41
N ALA A 47 1.09 0.68 -9.62
CA ALA A 47 0.55 0.20 -8.35
C ALA A 47 0.28 1.36 -7.38
N CYS A 48 1.17 2.37 -7.30
CA CYS A 48 0.98 3.57 -6.48
C CYS A 48 -0.25 4.38 -6.93
N ALA A 49 -0.47 4.53 -8.23
CA ALA A 49 -1.67 5.19 -8.75
C ALA A 49 -2.94 4.42 -8.37
N LEU A 50 -2.93 3.08 -8.48
CA LEU A 50 -4.05 2.24 -8.07
C LEU A 50 -4.32 2.33 -6.56
N PHE A 51 -3.29 2.39 -5.72
CA PHE A 51 -3.45 2.57 -4.27
C PHE A 51 -4.03 3.95 -3.94
N ALA A 52 -3.65 5.01 -4.63
CA ALA A 52 -4.26 6.32 -4.44
C ALA A 52 -5.75 6.35 -4.86
N MET A 53 -6.12 5.63 -5.93
CA MET A 53 -7.52 5.42 -6.31
C MET A 53 -8.30 4.61 -5.26
N LEU A 54 -7.69 3.55 -4.74
CA LEU A 54 -8.24 2.75 -3.64
C LEU A 54 -8.55 3.62 -2.42
N ASP A 55 -7.59 4.46 -2.00
CA ASP A 55 -7.72 5.33 -0.84
C ASP A 55 -8.82 6.38 -1.07
N SER A 56 -8.93 6.91 -2.29
CA SER A 56 -9.98 7.86 -2.68
C SER A 56 -11.37 7.20 -2.66
N ALA A 57 -11.50 5.99 -3.20
CA ALA A 57 -12.75 5.25 -3.16
C ALA A 57 -13.14 4.89 -1.72
N THR A 58 -12.16 4.56 -0.87
CA THR A 58 -12.37 4.32 0.57
C THR A 58 -12.86 5.59 1.28
N LYS A 59 -12.27 6.75 0.94
CA LYS A 59 -12.72 8.05 1.48
C LYS A 59 -14.15 8.36 1.07
N PHE A 60 -14.47 8.21 -0.20
CA PHE A 60 -15.81 8.45 -0.73
C PHE A 60 -16.86 7.54 -0.07
N THR A 61 -16.62 6.23 -0.05
CA THR A 61 -17.57 5.28 0.54
C THR A 61 -17.73 5.46 2.04
N GLY A 62 -16.68 5.87 2.74
CA GLY A 62 -16.72 6.13 4.19
C GLY A 62 -17.54 7.36 4.60
N THR A 63 -17.90 8.25 3.65
CA THR A 63 -18.87 9.33 3.92
C THR A 63 -20.32 8.86 3.80
N LEU A 64 -20.57 7.71 3.18
CA LEU A 64 -21.90 7.20 2.84
C LEU A 64 -22.29 5.97 3.66
N LEU A 65 -21.31 5.16 4.07
CA LEU A 65 -21.53 3.88 4.73
C LEU A 65 -20.76 3.77 6.05
N PRO A 66 -21.28 3.01 7.02
CA PRO A 66 -20.54 2.65 8.23
C PRO A 66 -19.22 1.95 7.90
N MET A 67 -18.20 2.18 8.74
CA MET A 67 -16.84 1.63 8.57
C MET A 67 -16.85 0.12 8.28
N LEU A 68 -17.61 -0.66 9.04
CA LEU A 68 -17.62 -2.13 8.87
C LEU A 68 -18.13 -2.54 7.49
N MET A 69 -19.11 -1.84 6.92
CA MET A 69 -19.60 -2.09 5.56
C MET A 69 -18.54 -1.73 4.52
N VAL A 70 -17.86 -0.59 4.67
CA VAL A 70 -16.79 -0.17 3.74
C VAL A 70 -15.66 -1.18 3.75
N LEU A 71 -15.20 -1.61 4.93
CA LEU A 71 -14.13 -2.61 5.07
C LEU A 71 -14.57 -3.97 4.51
N TRP A 72 -15.80 -4.39 4.79
CA TRP A 72 -16.34 -5.64 4.25
C TRP A 72 -16.39 -5.63 2.73
N LEU A 73 -16.97 -4.60 2.11
CA LEU A 73 -17.02 -4.45 0.65
C LEU A 73 -15.62 -4.44 0.04
N ARG A 74 -14.69 -3.68 0.63
CA ARG A 74 -13.30 -3.62 0.18
C ARG A 74 -12.62 -4.99 0.19
N PHE A 75 -12.66 -5.69 1.33
CA PHE A 75 -12.01 -7.00 1.46
C PHE A 75 -12.72 -8.08 0.66
N LEU A 76 -14.05 -8.07 0.58
CA LEU A 76 -14.82 -9.01 -0.23
C LEU A 76 -14.47 -8.88 -1.71
N ALA A 77 -14.47 -7.66 -2.24
CA ALA A 77 -14.09 -7.40 -3.63
C ALA A 77 -12.62 -7.79 -3.89
N GLN A 78 -11.70 -7.44 -2.98
CA GLN A 78 -10.29 -7.84 -3.07
C GLN A 78 -10.11 -9.36 -3.00
N ALA A 79 -10.83 -10.05 -2.11
CA ALA A 79 -10.79 -11.50 -1.98
C ALA A 79 -11.33 -12.18 -3.26
N GLY A 80 -12.40 -11.62 -3.84
CA GLY A 80 -12.93 -12.05 -5.14
C GLY A 80 -11.87 -11.96 -6.25
N VAL A 81 -11.27 -10.79 -6.43
CA VAL A 81 -10.20 -10.57 -7.44
C VAL A 81 -9.01 -11.52 -7.18
N THR A 82 -8.56 -11.62 -5.94
CA THR A 82 -7.44 -12.50 -5.57
C THR A 82 -7.78 -13.97 -5.89
N SER A 83 -8.98 -14.42 -5.52
CA SER A 83 -9.43 -15.79 -5.76
C SER A 83 -9.53 -16.10 -7.26
N LEU A 84 -10.10 -15.18 -8.05
CA LEU A 84 -10.21 -15.33 -9.51
C LEU A 84 -8.84 -15.44 -10.19
N VAL A 85 -7.81 -14.83 -9.65
CA VAL A 85 -6.44 -14.88 -10.20
C VAL A 85 -5.67 -16.10 -9.69
N VAL A 86 -5.80 -16.45 -8.41
CA VAL A 86 -4.96 -17.46 -7.75
C VAL A 86 -5.53 -18.85 -7.88
N LEU A 87 -6.85 -19.05 -7.64
CA LEU A 87 -7.45 -20.38 -7.61
C LEU A 87 -7.38 -21.14 -8.95
N PRO A 88 -7.60 -20.52 -10.12
CA PRO A 88 -7.49 -21.22 -11.40
C PRO A 88 -6.07 -21.73 -11.68
N ARG A 89 -5.04 -21.07 -11.09
CA ARG A 89 -3.62 -21.39 -11.33
C ARG A 89 -3.04 -22.37 -10.32
N HIS A 90 -3.46 -22.30 -9.07
CA HIS A 90 -2.85 -23.04 -7.95
C HIS A 90 -3.85 -23.97 -7.23
N GLY A 91 -5.14 -23.89 -7.55
CA GLY A 91 -6.19 -24.66 -6.90
C GLY A 91 -6.19 -24.44 -5.38
N LEU A 92 -6.74 -25.41 -4.64
CA LEU A 92 -6.78 -25.40 -3.17
C LEU A 92 -5.39 -25.57 -2.52
N LEU A 93 -4.35 -25.91 -3.30
CA LEU A 93 -2.97 -25.97 -2.81
C LEU A 93 -2.48 -24.58 -2.36
N ALA A 94 -3.04 -23.50 -2.91
CA ALA A 94 -2.77 -22.14 -2.45
C ALA A 94 -3.15 -21.87 -0.98
N LEU A 95 -4.00 -22.71 -0.39
CA LEU A 95 -4.37 -22.63 1.03
C LEU A 95 -3.42 -23.38 1.96
N LYS A 96 -2.55 -24.24 1.42
CA LYS A 96 -1.63 -25.02 2.25
C LYS A 96 -0.49 -24.16 2.78
N THR A 97 -0.37 -24.10 4.10
CA THR A 97 0.77 -23.48 4.80
C THR A 97 1.14 -24.31 6.02
N LYS A 98 2.44 -24.35 6.32
CA LYS A 98 2.96 -24.90 7.58
C LYS A 98 3.03 -23.82 8.68
N HIS A 99 2.83 -22.56 8.31
CA HIS A 99 3.07 -21.39 9.16
C HIS A 99 1.78 -20.62 9.48
N ILE A 100 0.65 -21.34 9.70
CA ILE A 100 -0.68 -20.76 9.88
C ILE A 100 -0.71 -19.64 10.94
N LYS A 101 -0.01 -19.79 12.06
CA LYS A 101 0.05 -18.79 13.13
C LYS A 101 0.60 -17.45 12.63
N PHE A 102 1.67 -17.48 11.82
CA PHE A 102 2.25 -16.28 11.22
C PHE A 102 1.34 -15.67 10.15
N GLN A 103 0.65 -16.50 9.35
CA GLN A 103 -0.34 -16.04 8.39
C GLN A 103 -1.52 -15.31 9.07
N LEU A 104 -2.07 -15.91 10.14
CA LEU A 104 -3.16 -15.31 10.90
C LEU A 104 -2.71 -14.00 11.59
N LEU A 105 -1.56 -14.00 12.27
CA LEU A 105 -1.03 -12.81 12.94
C LEU A 105 -0.79 -11.67 11.95
N ARG A 106 -0.21 -11.97 10.78
CA ARG A 106 -0.01 -10.98 9.71
C ARG A 106 -1.34 -10.45 9.19
N SER A 107 -2.32 -11.32 8.97
CA SER A 107 -3.62 -10.92 8.44
C SER A 107 -4.39 -10.05 9.43
N VAL A 108 -4.32 -10.36 10.74
CA VAL A 108 -4.87 -9.52 11.80
C VAL A 108 -4.16 -8.16 11.85
N ALA A 109 -2.82 -8.15 11.82
CA ALA A 109 -2.06 -6.89 11.77
C ALA A 109 -2.44 -6.05 10.55
N GLY A 110 -2.61 -6.66 9.37
CA GLY A 110 -3.07 -5.99 8.16
C GLY A 110 -4.51 -5.46 8.27
N PHE A 111 -5.39 -6.20 8.92
CA PHE A 111 -6.75 -5.76 9.19
C PHE A 111 -6.77 -4.56 10.14
N CYS A 112 -6.04 -4.61 11.25
CA CYS A 112 -5.88 -3.47 12.16
C CYS A 112 -5.27 -2.24 11.46
N THR A 113 -4.26 -2.46 10.60
CA THR A 113 -3.69 -1.40 9.76
C THR A 113 -4.78 -0.74 8.90
N THR A 114 -5.66 -1.55 8.29
CA THR A 114 -6.74 -1.03 7.42
C THR A 114 -7.80 -0.26 8.22
N ILE A 115 -8.11 -0.68 9.45
CA ILE A 115 -8.99 0.08 10.36
C ILE A 115 -8.36 1.44 10.68
N CYS A 116 -7.10 1.47 11.10
CA CYS A 116 -6.40 2.72 11.38
C CYS A 116 -6.32 3.62 10.13
N ALA A 117 -6.03 3.02 8.96
CA ALA A 117 -6.02 3.73 7.68
C ALA A 117 -7.38 4.35 7.35
N PHE A 118 -8.48 3.63 7.57
CA PHE A 118 -9.83 4.14 7.35
C PHE A 118 -10.07 5.42 8.15
N PHE A 119 -9.80 5.40 9.45
CA PHE A 119 -9.99 6.59 10.29
C PHE A 119 -9.06 7.74 9.89
N CYS A 120 -7.80 7.48 9.55
CA CYS A 120 -6.90 8.51 9.02
C CYS A 120 -7.42 9.11 7.72
N ILE A 121 -7.86 8.29 6.76
CA ILE A 121 -8.40 8.75 5.46
C ILE A 121 -9.65 9.62 5.66
N GLN A 122 -10.50 9.30 6.63
CA GLN A 122 -11.70 10.09 6.91
C GLN A 122 -11.38 11.41 7.62
N SER A 123 -10.37 11.44 8.48
CA SER A 123 -10.06 12.60 9.34
C SER A 123 -9.09 13.60 8.71
N MET A 124 -8.37 13.26 7.63
CA MET A 124 -7.36 14.12 7.04
C MET A 124 -7.32 14.06 5.50
N PRO A 125 -6.63 15.02 4.83
CA PRO A 125 -6.37 14.96 3.39
C PRO A 125 -5.63 13.69 2.98
N LEU A 126 -5.93 13.16 1.79
CA LEU A 126 -5.31 11.92 1.28
C LEU A 126 -3.78 12.01 1.21
N ALA A 127 -3.25 13.17 0.83
CA ALA A 127 -1.79 13.39 0.78
C ALA A 127 -1.15 13.25 2.16
N ASN A 128 -1.80 13.78 3.22
CA ASN A 128 -1.30 13.69 4.58
C ASN A 128 -1.28 12.24 5.07
N PHE A 129 -2.38 11.51 4.87
CA PHE A 129 -2.46 10.06 5.16
C PHE A 129 -1.35 9.29 4.44
N THR A 130 -1.21 9.52 3.14
CA THR A 130 -0.20 8.79 2.33
C THR A 130 1.22 9.13 2.76
N ALA A 131 1.50 10.39 3.16
CA ALA A 131 2.80 10.78 3.70
C ALA A 131 3.11 10.06 5.02
N ILE A 132 2.15 9.97 5.93
CA ILE A 132 2.29 9.21 7.18
C ILE A 132 2.59 7.75 6.89
N TRP A 133 1.81 7.12 6.00
CA TRP A 133 2.04 5.74 5.57
C TRP A 133 3.42 5.54 4.94
N SER A 134 3.88 6.51 4.16
CA SER A 134 5.21 6.48 3.51
C SER A 134 6.37 6.58 4.49
N ALA A 135 6.14 6.95 5.75
CA ALA A 135 7.15 6.86 6.81
C ALA A 135 7.34 5.43 7.35
N ALA A 136 6.43 4.50 7.07
CA ALA A 136 6.50 3.11 7.56
C ALA A 136 7.86 2.41 7.32
N PRO A 137 8.57 2.57 6.18
CA PRO A 137 9.89 1.98 5.99
C PRO A 137 10.92 2.38 7.05
N LEU A 138 10.84 3.59 7.60
CA LEU A 138 11.72 4.04 8.69
C LEU A 138 11.45 3.23 9.96
N PHE A 139 10.17 2.98 10.27
CA PHE A 139 9.77 2.19 11.42
C PHE A 139 10.10 0.70 11.26
N ILE A 140 10.06 0.16 10.02
CA ILE A 140 10.48 -1.21 9.73
C ILE A 140 11.96 -1.43 10.08
N VAL A 141 12.83 -0.45 9.78
CA VAL A 141 14.25 -0.52 10.13
C VAL A 141 14.43 -0.65 11.63
N VAL A 142 13.70 0.15 12.42
CA VAL A 142 13.76 0.10 13.90
C VAL A 142 13.20 -1.22 14.42
N ALA A 143 12.04 -1.65 13.93
CA ALA A 143 11.44 -2.92 14.34
C ALA A 143 12.37 -4.09 14.01
N SER A 144 13.00 -4.09 12.84
CA SER A 144 13.97 -5.11 12.45
C SER A 144 15.18 -5.12 13.37
N ALA A 145 15.70 -3.95 13.74
CA ALA A 145 16.82 -3.84 14.67
C ALA A 145 16.48 -4.39 16.05
N MET A 146 15.29 -4.09 16.56
CA MET A 146 14.83 -4.57 17.87
C MET A 146 14.58 -6.09 17.87
N ILE A 147 13.95 -6.61 16.82
CA ILE A 147 13.57 -8.03 16.71
C ILE A 147 14.79 -8.91 16.39
N PHE A 148 15.65 -8.47 15.46
CA PHE A 148 16.81 -9.25 15.01
C PHE A 148 18.11 -8.85 15.70
N LYS A 149 18.07 -7.88 16.66
CA LYS A 149 19.22 -7.33 17.36
C LYS A 149 20.33 -6.83 16.42
N GLU A 150 19.92 -6.32 15.24
CA GLU A 150 20.85 -5.72 14.28
C GLU A 150 21.29 -4.33 14.76
N ARG A 151 22.55 -3.99 14.52
CA ARG A 151 23.05 -2.64 14.82
C ARG A 151 22.52 -1.66 13.79
N VAL A 152 21.75 -0.69 14.22
CA VAL A 152 21.27 0.42 13.38
C VAL A 152 22.24 1.59 13.48
N SER A 153 22.66 2.11 12.35
CA SER A 153 23.59 3.26 12.31
C SER A 153 22.94 4.51 12.94
N PRO A 154 23.72 5.39 13.58
CA PRO A 154 23.19 6.66 14.12
C PRO A 154 22.45 7.50 13.07
N ALA A 155 22.92 7.46 11.81
CA ALA A 155 22.26 8.16 10.72
C ALA A 155 20.82 7.68 10.48
N ARG A 156 20.55 6.39 10.61
CA ARG A 156 19.18 5.84 10.51
C ARG A 156 18.29 6.29 11.66
N TRP A 157 18.83 6.36 12.87
CA TRP A 157 18.11 6.91 14.02
C TRP A 157 17.76 8.39 13.82
N LEU A 158 18.67 9.18 13.24
CA LEU A 158 18.40 10.57 12.90
C LEU A 158 17.29 10.69 11.84
N LEU A 159 17.36 9.91 10.78
CA LEU A 159 16.31 9.90 9.74
C LEU A 159 14.95 9.50 10.29
N LEU A 160 14.91 8.52 11.22
CA LEU A 160 13.68 8.16 11.91
C LEU A 160 13.12 9.32 12.73
N ALA A 161 13.96 9.98 13.53
CA ALA A 161 13.54 11.12 14.34
C ALA A 161 13.00 12.26 13.48
N VAL A 162 13.70 12.61 12.38
CA VAL A 162 13.25 13.63 11.44
C VAL A 162 11.93 13.24 10.76
N GLY A 163 11.80 11.98 10.31
CA GLY A 163 10.55 11.46 9.73
C GLY A 163 9.39 11.48 10.72
N LEU A 164 9.63 11.12 11.99
CA LEU A 164 8.61 11.16 13.04
C LEU A 164 8.16 12.60 13.34
N LEU A 165 9.09 13.56 13.44
CA LEU A 165 8.76 14.97 13.61
C LEU A 165 7.93 15.50 12.45
N ALA A 166 8.26 15.11 11.22
CA ALA A 166 7.47 15.47 10.05
C ALA A 166 6.04 14.88 10.11
N VAL A 167 5.88 13.62 10.53
CA VAL A 167 4.56 13.01 10.73
C VAL A 167 3.76 13.78 11.79
N ILE A 168 4.38 14.14 12.91
CA ILE A 168 3.72 14.94 13.96
C ILE A 168 3.29 16.31 13.40
N ALA A 169 4.12 16.97 12.61
CA ALA A 169 3.80 18.24 11.96
C ALA A 169 2.63 18.13 10.96
N ILE A 170 2.50 17.00 10.26
CA ILE A 170 1.37 16.73 9.35
C ILE A 170 0.08 16.48 10.13
N VAL A 171 0.13 15.71 11.21
CA VAL A 171 -1.03 15.31 12.02
C VAL A 171 -1.62 16.48 12.79
N ARG A 172 -0.79 17.42 13.26
CA ARG A 172 -1.18 18.62 14.03
C ARG A 172 -2.18 18.33 15.15
N PRO A 173 -1.78 17.64 16.21
CA PRO A 173 -2.70 17.22 17.25
C PRO A 173 -3.38 18.36 18.03
N GLU A 174 -2.98 19.63 17.82
CA GLU A 174 -3.45 20.77 18.61
C GLU A 174 -4.30 21.81 17.84
N SER A 175 -4.48 21.68 16.52
CA SER A 175 -5.04 22.76 15.70
C SER A 175 -6.54 23.01 15.88
N ASP A 176 -7.29 22.11 16.51
CA ASP A 176 -8.77 22.20 16.58
C ASP A 176 -9.33 22.34 18.00
N GLY A 177 -8.51 22.74 18.99
CA GLY A 177 -8.99 22.99 20.38
C GLY A 177 -9.49 21.73 21.12
N HIS A 178 -9.44 20.58 20.49
CA HIS A 178 -9.73 19.30 21.10
C HIS A 178 -8.40 18.74 21.60
N SER A 179 -8.32 18.45 22.90
CA SER A 179 -7.19 17.72 23.56
C SER A 179 -6.67 16.63 22.63
N LEU A 180 -5.37 16.25 22.74
CA LEU A 180 -4.77 15.07 22.08
C LEU A 180 -5.75 13.90 22.16
N GLY A 181 -6.76 13.95 21.30
CA GLY A 181 -7.89 13.06 21.37
C GLY A 181 -7.56 11.75 20.68
N TRP A 182 -8.49 10.83 20.75
CA TRP A 182 -8.46 9.53 20.08
C TRP A 182 -8.01 9.58 18.61
N ALA A 183 -8.16 10.74 17.95
CA ALA A 183 -7.74 10.96 16.56
C ALA A 183 -6.23 10.80 16.35
N ALA A 184 -5.37 11.15 17.32
CA ALA A 184 -3.92 10.98 17.22
C ALA A 184 -3.49 9.50 17.34
N LEU A 185 -4.34 8.63 17.88
CA LEU A 185 -4.04 7.20 18.00
C LEU A 185 -4.07 6.49 16.64
N TRP A 186 -4.85 6.96 15.68
CA TRP A 186 -4.99 6.28 14.39
C TRP A 186 -3.70 6.30 13.56
N PRO A 187 -2.99 7.44 13.39
CA PRO A 187 -1.68 7.46 12.73
C PRO A 187 -0.63 6.59 13.45
N VAL A 188 -0.62 6.60 14.78
CA VAL A 188 0.29 5.75 15.56
C VAL A 188 -0.04 4.27 15.36
N GLY A 189 -1.31 3.91 15.49
CA GLY A 189 -1.79 2.55 15.23
C GLY A 189 -1.49 2.09 13.81
N LEU A 190 -1.67 2.97 12.82
CA LEU A 190 -1.34 2.73 11.41
C LEU A 190 0.14 2.34 11.24
N LEU A 191 1.05 3.11 11.84
CA LEU A 191 2.49 2.85 11.75
C LEU A 191 2.89 1.57 12.49
N ILE A 192 2.39 1.32 13.70
CA ILE A 192 2.71 0.13 14.48
C ILE A 192 2.16 -1.14 13.80
N CYS A 193 0.87 -1.17 13.51
CA CYS A 193 0.24 -2.33 12.88
C CYS A 193 0.78 -2.57 11.47
N GLY A 194 0.98 -1.49 10.70
CA GLY A 194 1.53 -1.56 9.35
C GLY A 194 2.98 -2.05 9.33
N THR A 195 3.81 -1.58 10.26
CA THR A 195 5.18 -2.09 10.42
C THR A 195 5.18 -3.58 10.77
N THR A 196 4.34 -4.00 11.72
CA THR A 196 4.17 -5.40 12.11
C THR A 196 3.73 -6.25 10.92
N TYR A 197 2.73 -5.79 10.18
CA TYR A 197 2.25 -6.43 8.95
C TYR A 197 3.37 -6.62 7.92
N GLN A 198 4.21 -5.61 7.70
CA GLN A 198 5.29 -5.67 6.72
C GLN A 198 6.46 -6.54 7.18
N VAL A 199 6.85 -6.47 8.45
CA VAL A 199 7.91 -7.32 9.02
C VAL A 199 7.51 -8.79 8.98
N LEU A 200 6.28 -9.12 9.36
CA LEU A 200 5.74 -10.48 9.22
C LEU A 200 5.65 -10.92 7.77
N GLY A 201 5.28 -10.01 6.87
CA GLY A 201 5.24 -10.26 5.43
C GLY A 201 6.61 -10.61 4.85
N SER A 202 7.65 -9.87 5.22
CA SER A 202 9.03 -10.16 4.78
C SER A 202 9.54 -11.52 5.27
N ARG A 203 9.11 -11.94 6.46
CA ARG A 203 9.44 -13.24 7.04
C ARG A 203 8.70 -14.36 6.31
N LEU A 204 7.40 -14.20 6.09
CA LEU A 204 6.56 -15.17 5.39
C LEU A 204 6.95 -15.35 3.92
N ALA A 205 7.43 -14.31 3.25
CA ALA A 205 7.89 -14.39 1.86
C ALA A 205 9.04 -15.39 1.66
N ARG A 206 9.74 -15.77 2.74
CA ARG A 206 10.80 -16.82 2.73
C ARG A 206 10.27 -18.20 3.09
N LEU A 207 9.05 -18.31 3.59
CA LEU A 207 8.48 -19.53 4.16
C LEU A 207 7.34 -20.09 3.33
N ASP A 208 6.51 -19.22 2.77
CA ASP A 208 5.29 -19.55 2.02
C ASP A 208 5.23 -18.82 0.68
N PRO A 209 4.56 -19.37 -0.33
CA PRO A 209 4.29 -18.67 -1.57
C PRO A 209 3.52 -17.35 -1.34
N PRO A 210 3.85 -16.26 -2.06
CA PRO A 210 3.14 -14.99 -1.94
C PRO A 210 1.63 -15.09 -2.18
N THR A 211 1.21 -16.00 -3.07
CA THR A 211 -0.19 -16.29 -3.37
C THR A 211 -0.95 -16.81 -2.16
N THR A 212 -0.34 -17.72 -1.38
CA THR A 212 -0.90 -18.23 -0.11
C THR A 212 -1.08 -17.09 0.88
N THR A 213 -0.04 -16.29 1.07
CA THR A 213 -0.07 -15.14 1.98
C THR A 213 -1.15 -14.13 1.58
N GLN A 214 -1.33 -13.87 0.29
CA GLN A 214 -2.35 -12.97 -0.23
C GLN A 214 -3.77 -13.47 0.06
N ILE A 215 -4.05 -14.77 -0.12
CA ILE A 215 -5.37 -15.35 0.19
C ILE A 215 -5.69 -15.19 1.68
N TYR A 216 -4.78 -15.54 2.58
CA TYR A 216 -5.03 -15.38 4.03
C TYR A 216 -5.26 -13.92 4.41
N THR A 217 -4.50 -12.99 3.82
CA THR A 217 -4.62 -11.55 4.10
C THR A 217 -5.96 -10.98 3.64
N THR A 218 -6.55 -11.51 2.56
CA THR A 218 -7.81 -11.00 2.03
C THR A 218 -9.03 -11.67 2.66
N TRP A 219 -9.00 -13.01 2.83
CA TRP A 219 -10.15 -13.76 3.33
C TRP A 219 -10.35 -13.67 4.85
N LEU A 220 -9.28 -13.58 5.64
CA LEU A 220 -9.44 -13.48 7.09
C LEU A 220 -10.25 -12.24 7.52
N PRO A 221 -10.00 -11.02 7.02
CA PRO A 221 -10.85 -9.87 7.31
C PRO A 221 -12.30 -10.05 6.88
N VAL A 222 -12.55 -10.68 5.72
CA VAL A 222 -13.93 -10.99 5.28
C VAL A 222 -14.62 -11.86 6.33
N LEU A 223 -13.98 -12.96 6.76
CA LEU A 223 -14.54 -13.87 7.74
C LEU A 223 -14.78 -13.20 9.11
N LEU A 224 -13.88 -12.28 9.52
CA LEU A 224 -14.03 -11.57 10.80
C LEU A 224 -15.13 -10.50 10.75
N VAL A 225 -15.31 -9.81 9.63
CA VAL A 225 -16.26 -8.71 9.51
C VAL A 225 -17.66 -9.19 9.13
N THR A 226 -17.80 -10.29 8.37
CA THR A 226 -19.11 -10.81 7.92
C THR A 226 -20.14 -10.97 9.03
N PRO A 227 -19.85 -11.56 10.22
CA PRO A 227 -20.83 -11.67 11.28
C PRO A 227 -21.21 -10.31 11.90
N LEU A 228 -20.33 -9.31 11.81
CA LEU A 228 -20.53 -7.99 12.41
C LEU A 228 -21.23 -7.03 11.46
N VAL A 229 -21.09 -7.21 10.14
CA VAL A 229 -21.65 -6.29 9.16
C VAL A 229 -23.18 -6.25 9.20
N GLY A 230 -23.81 -7.37 9.56
CA GLY A 230 -25.27 -7.45 9.72
C GLY A 230 -25.82 -6.50 10.79
N LEU A 231 -25.02 -6.15 11.81
CA LEU A 231 -25.42 -5.24 12.89
C LEU A 231 -25.52 -3.78 12.44
N VAL A 232 -24.81 -3.41 11.36
CA VAL A 232 -24.73 -2.05 10.84
C VAL A 232 -25.18 -1.97 9.38
N TRP A 233 -25.84 -3.01 8.89
CA TRP A 233 -26.24 -3.10 7.50
C TRP A 233 -27.19 -1.96 7.11
N GLN A 234 -26.84 -1.30 6.01
CA GLN A 234 -27.69 -0.30 5.36
C GLN A 234 -27.92 -0.73 3.90
N PRO A 235 -29.12 -0.53 3.35
CA PRO A 235 -29.39 -0.78 1.95
C PRO A 235 -28.43 0.01 1.05
N ILE A 236 -27.94 -0.64 0.01
CA ILE A 236 -27.03 -0.02 -0.97
C ILE A 236 -27.87 0.30 -2.21
N ASP A 237 -28.57 1.44 -2.17
CA ASP A 237 -29.44 1.86 -3.28
C ASP A 237 -28.71 2.66 -4.35
N GLN A 238 -27.50 3.15 -4.03
CA GLN A 238 -26.71 4.00 -4.93
C GLN A 238 -25.69 3.15 -5.70
N TRP A 239 -25.78 3.14 -7.02
CA TRP A 239 -24.84 2.43 -7.89
C TRP A 239 -23.39 2.95 -7.72
N GLN A 240 -23.19 4.21 -7.32
CA GLN A 240 -21.88 4.80 -7.06
C GLN A 240 -21.13 4.05 -5.94
N ILE A 241 -21.82 3.55 -4.92
CA ILE A 241 -21.23 2.76 -3.84
C ILE A 241 -20.71 1.43 -4.38
N LEU A 242 -21.50 0.76 -5.24
CA LEU A 242 -21.08 -0.50 -5.87
C LEU A 242 -19.89 -0.28 -6.81
N ALA A 243 -19.91 0.80 -7.57
CA ALA A 243 -18.78 1.19 -8.43
C ALA A 243 -17.52 1.46 -7.61
N ALA A 244 -17.64 2.22 -6.51
CA ALA A 244 -16.51 2.48 -5.61
C ALA A 244 -16.00 1.20 -4.93
N ALA A 245 -16.89 0.26 -4.54
CA ALA A 245 -16.50 -1.05 -4.02
C ALA A 245 -15.72 -1.88 -5.06
N ALA A 246 -16.17 -1.87 -6.32
CA ALA A 246 -15.46 -2.51 -7.41
C ALA A 246 -14.07 -1.88 -7.65
N VAL A 247 -13.99 -0.55 -7.62
CA VAL A 247 -12.70 0.18 -7.71
C VAL A 247 -11.78 -0.21 -6.55
N MET A 248 -12.30 -0.23 -5.31
CA MET A 248 -11.51 -0.64 -4.14
C MET A 248 -10.95 -2.07 -4.32
N GLY A 249 -11.78 -3.02 -4.73
CA GLY A 249 -11.37 -4.41 -4.92
C GLY A 249 -10.35 -4.59 -6.05
N LEU A 250 -10.63 -4.00 -7.21
CA LEU A 250 -9.75 -4.07 -8.39
C LEU A 250 -8.41 -3.38 -8.12
N CYS A 251 -8.44 -2.14 -7.61
CA CYS A 251 -7.23 -1.37 -7.34
C CYS A 251 -6.38 -2.03 -6.25
N SER A 252 -6.99 -2.56 -5.19
CA SER A 252 -6.27 -3.29 -4.15
C SER A 252 -5.70 -4.61 -4.69
N GLY A 253 -6.52 -5.44 -5.34
CA GLY A 253 -6.10 -6.74 -5.88
C GLY A 253 -5.01 -6.60 -6.94
N ILE A 254 -5.23 -5.77 -7.96
CA ILE A 254 -4.27 -5.55 -9.05
C ILE A 254 -3.03 -4.81 -8.54
N GLY A 255 -3.20 -3.77 -7.73
CA GLY A 255 -2.09 -2.98 -7.20
C GLY A 255 -1.08 -3.83 -6.42
N HIS A 256 -1.55 -4.72 -5.53
CA HIS A 256 -0.67 -5.64 -4.82
C HIS A 256 0.02 -6.66 -5.74
N LEU A 257 -0.67 -7.17 -6.76
CA LEU A 257 -0.08 -8.07 -7.74
C LEU A 257 1.00 -7.38 -8.58
N LEU A 258 0.75 -6.15 -9.03
CA LEU A 258 1.72 -5.35 -9.78
C LEU A 258 2.95 -5.02 -8.93
N LEU A 259 2.75 -4.66 -7.66
CA LEU A 259 3.85 -4.40 -6.75
C LEU A 259 4.68 -5.66 -6.49
N LEU A 260 4.05 -6.81 -6.35
CA LEU A 260 4.76 -8.09 -6.24
C LEU A 260 5.58 -8.39 -7.49
N GLN A 261 5.00 -8.18 -8.69
CA GLN A 261 5.72 -8.33 -9.96
C GLN A 261 6.86 -7.30 -10.10
N ALA A 262 6.68 -6.06 -9.62
CA ALA A 262 7.76 -5.07 -9.62
C ALA A 262 9.02 -5.60 -8.91
N TYR A 263 8.85 -6.28 -7.78
CA TYR A 263 9.96 -6.88 -7.03
C TYR A 263 10.57 -8.11 -7.68
N THR A 264 9.92 -8.75 -8.66
CA THR A 264 10.56 -9.80 -9.46
C THR A 264 11.44 -9.23 -10.58
N HIS A 265 11.17 -8.01 -11.01
CA HIS A 265 11.91 -7.35 -12.08
C HIS A 265 13.03 -6.43 -11.60
N ALA A 266 12.90 -5.88 -10.39
CA ALA A 266 13.88 -4.95 -9.83
C ALA A 266 14.06 -5.19 -8.33
N THR A 267 15.25 -4.86 -7.81
CA THR A 267 15.52 -5.00 -6.37
C THR A 267 14.65 -4.02 -5.56
N PRO A 268 14.33 -4.34 -4.29
CA PRO A 268 13.63 -3.42 -3.41
C PRO A 268 14.30 -2.03 -3.32
N ALA A 269 15.63 -1.99 -3.35
CA ALA A 269 16.38 -0.74 -3.34
C ALA A 269 16.13 0.13 -4.58
N THR A 270 15.88 -0.49 -5.74
CA THR A 270 15.54 0.22 -6.98
C THR A 270 14.09 0.70 -6.99
N VAL A 271 13.16 -0.10 -6.47
CA VAL A 271 11.72 0.18 -6.48
C VAL A 271 11.30 1.17 -5.40
N SER A 272 11.88 1.09 -4.19
CA SER A 272 11.44 1.84 -3.02
C SER A 272 11.35 3.37 -3.21
N PRO A 273 12.29 4.05 -3.91
CA PRO A 273 12.17 5.50 -4.14
C PRO A 273 10.89 5.86 -4.91
N PHE A 274 10.46 4.99 -5.81
CA PHE A 274 9.29 5.25 -6.66
C PHE A 274 7.96 4.99 -5.93
N LEU A 275 7.96 4.28 -4.81
CA LEU A 275 6.76 4.14 -3.99
C LEU A 275 6.29 5.48 -3.39
N TYR A 276 7.19 6.44 -3.22
CA TYR A 276 6.83 7.78 -2.78
C TYR A 276 6.00 8.56 -3.82
N THR A 277 5.95 8.12 -5.09
CA THR A 277 5.06 8.71 -6.10
C THR A 277 3.59 8.57 -5.71
N GLN A 278 3.24 7.62 -4.82
CA GLN A 278 1.89 7.50 -4.28
C GLN A 278 1.41 8.79 -3.60
N ILE A 279 2.30 9.55 -2.94
CA ILE A 279 1.95 10.84 -2.34
C ILE A 279 1.48 11.83 -3.41
N GLY A 280 2.18 11.90 -4.55
CA GLY A 280 1.78 12.74 -5.68
C GLY A 280 0.42 12.34 -6.26
N PHE A 281 0.18 11.04 -6.44
CA PHE A 281 -1.14 10.56 -6.87
C PHE A 281 -2.23 10.82 -5.83
N ALA A 282 -1.95 10.68 -4.53
CA ALA A 282 -2.89 10.99 -3.47
C ALA A 282 -3.24 12.47 -3.42
N MET A 283 -2.25 13.37 -3.65
CA MET A 283 -2.50 14.81 -3.80
C MET A 283 -3.42 15.09 -5.00
N LEU A 284 -3.13 14.48 -6.14
CA LEU A 284 -3.94 14.64 -7.35
C LEU A 284 -5.38 14.15 -7.12
N MET A 285 -5.57 12.96 -6.56
CA MET A 285 -6.88 12.41 -6.25
C MET A 285 -7.62 13.26 -5.19
N GLY A 286 -6.92 13.70 -4.16
CA GLY A 286 -7.46 14.59 -3.13
C GLY A 286 -7.97 15.91 -3.72
N TRP A 287 -7.22 16.49 -4.64
CA TRP A 287 -7.62 17.70 -5.34
C TRP A 287 -8.80 17.49 -6.29
N LEU A 288 -8.73 16.45 -7.15
CA LEU A 288 -9.75 16.21 -8.18
C LEU A 288 -11.11 15.80 -7.60
N PHE A 289 -11.12 14.91 -6.60
CA PHE A 289 -12.37 14.34 -6.10
C PHE A 289 -12.90 15.03 -4.83
N PHE A 290 -12.02 15.68 -4.06
CA PHE A 290 -12.40 16.23 -2.75
C PHE A 290 -12.05 17.70 -2.60
N GLY A 291 -11.49 18.37 -3.63
CA GLY A 291 -11.08 19.77 -3.56
C GLY A 291 -9.99 20.06 -2.53
N GLN A 292 -9.29 19.00 -2.05
CA GLN A 292 -8.28 19.11 -1.00
C GLN A 292 -7.00 19.72 -1.54
N LYS A 293 -6.55 20.81 -0.92
CA LYS A 293 -5.23 21.41 -1.20
C LYS A 293 -4.40 21.31 0.07
N PRO A 294 -3.18 20.70 0.01
CA PRO A 294 -2.28 20.70 1.15
C PRO A 294 -1.92 22.13 1.51
N ASP A 295 -1.94 22.44 2.79
CA ASP A 295 -1.43 23.72 3.27
C ASP A 295 0.12 23.69 3.37
N ALA A 296 0.72 24.85 3.63
CA ALA A 296 2.20 24.99 3.60
C ALA A 296 2.91 24.08 4.60
N ILE A 297 2.33 23.85 5.78
CA ILE A 297 2.95 22.98 6.81
C ILE A 297 2.84 21.50 6.41
N SER A 298 1.69 21.07 5.89
CA SER A 298 1.52 19.72 5.34
C SER A 298 2.50 19.49 4.18
N LEU A 299 2.64 20.47 3.27
CA LEU A 299 3.56 20.36 2.15
C LEU A 299 5.03 20.25 2.61
N ALA A 300 5.42 21.04 3.61
CA ALA A 300 6.74 20.95 4.23
C ALA A 300 6.95 19.57 4.89
N GLY A 301 5.99 19.08 5.67
CA GLY A 301 6.05 17.75 6.29
C GLY A 301 6.14 16.62 5.27
N ILE A 302 5.33 16.67 4.20
CA ILE A 302 5.38 15.71 3.07
C ILE A 302 6.78 15.72 2.44
N THR A 303 7.34 16.90 2.19
CA THR A 303 8.68 17.04 1.62
C THR A 303 9.75 16.43 2.52
N VAL A 304 9.68 16.66 3.84
CA VAL A 304 10.61 16.07 4.81
C VAL A 304 10.48 14.55 4.85
N VAL A 305 9.26 13.99 4.84
CA VAL A 305 9.04 12.53 4.77
C VAL A 305 9.66 11.94 3.50
N LEU A 306 9.43 12.58 2.35
CA LEU A 306 10.02 12.17 1.07
C LEU A 306 11.55 12.16 1.13
N LEU A 307 12.16 13.24 1.58
CA LEU A 307 13.62 13.36 1.66
C LEU A 307 14.23 12.37 2.65
N SER A 308 13.60 12.19 3.82
CA SER A 308 14.03 11.21 4.83
C SER A 308 13.95 9.78 4.30
N GLY A 309 12.87 9.45 3.57
CA GLY A 309 12.68 8.14 2.98
C GLY A 309 13.72 7.86 1.87
N LEU A 310 13.95 8.82 0.96
CA LEU A 310 14.95 8.70 -0.08
C LEU A 310 16.38 8.60 0.50
N ALA A 311 16.69 9.39 1.54
CA ALA A 311 17.97 9.30 2.25
C ALA A 311 18.13 7.93 2.94
N GLY A 312 17.07 7.37 3.52
CA GLY A 312 17.06 6.03 4.12
C GLY A 312 17.34 4.93 3.10
N VAL A 313 16.76 5.03 1.89
CA VAL A 313 17.05 4.11 0.78
C VAL A 313 18.50 4.23 0.33
N TRP A 314 18.99 5.46 0.12
CA TRP A 314 20.38 5.72 -0.26
C TRP A 314 21.37 5.15 0.76
N LEU A 315 21.13 5.39 2.05
CA LEU A 315 21.96 4.86 3.14
C LEU A 315 21.98 3.32 3.13
N SER A 316 20.83 2.69 2.91
CA SER A 316 20.72 1.22 2.82
C SER A 316 21.52 0.61 1.66
N ILE A 317 21.64 1.34 0.53
CA ILE A 317 22.46 0.93 -0.61
C ILE A 317 23.95 1.06 -0.27
N ARG A 318 24.33 2.15 0.41
CA ARG A 318 25.72 2.45 0.76
C ARG A 318 26.29 1.49 1.82
N GLU A 319 25.50 1.13 2.82
CA GLU A 319 25.91 0.22 3.90
C GLU A 319 26.02 -1.25 3.47
N LYS A 320 25.45 -1.62 2.31
CA LYS A 320 25.59 -2.97 1.73
C LYS A 320 26.80 -3.14 0.82
N ARG A 321 27.50 -2.05 0.52
CA ARG A 321 28.80 -2.05 -0.20
C ARG A 321 29.96 -2.08 0.76
#